data_dc7f5c8873449dff2f73fc17cdf25954
#
_entry.id   dc7f5c8873449dff2f73fc17cdf25954
#
_cell.length_a   1.000
_cell.length_b   1.000
_cell.length_c   1.000
_cell.angle_alpha   90.00
_cell.angle_beta   90.00
_cell.angle_gamma   90.00
#
_symmetry.space_group_name_H-M   'P 1'
#
loop_
_entity.id
_entity.type
_entity.pdbx_description
1 polymer ?
#
loop_
_entity_poly.entity_id
_entity_poly.type
_entity_poly.pdbx_seq_one_letter_code
_entity_poly.pdbx_strand_id
1 'polypeptide(L)'
;SIKKGVSVPYVEMADVQEKALSLKNIIFRDFTAGTKFINEDTLLARITPCLENGKTAFVDCLNDGDVAYGSTEFIVMRPKGQVSPYWVYCLAREEDFRSYAISSMIGSSGRQRVHSDYLKEYKIKEVDFIKMLAFHTNVLPLFESVRLKTKENQNLLKMKSLILSRMTNIDIPVAI
;
A
#
# COMPACT_ATOMS: atom_id res chain seq x y z
N SER A 1 17.86 9.00 2.13
CA SER A 1 17.88 8.48 0.73
C SER A 1 18.47 7.08 0.71
N ILE A 2 17.87 6.17 -0.07
CA ILE A 2 18.39 4.80 -0.23
C ILE A 2 19.56 4.83 -1.23
N LYS A 3 20.71 4.23 -0.87
CA LYS A 3 21.82 4.04 -1.79
C LYS A 3 21.60 2.79 -2.65
N LYS A 4 22.03 2.83 -3.91
CA LYS A 4 21.93 1.70 -4.84
C LYS A 4 22.71 0.48 -4.29
N GLY A 5 22.13 -0.72 -4.38
CA GLY A 5 22.72 -1.97 -3.89
C GLY A 5 22.50 -2.23 -2.38
N VAL A 6 21.83 -1.34 -1.67
CA VAL A 6 21.46 -1.59 -0.25
C VAL A 6 20.16 -2.38 -0.21
N SER A 7 20.14 -3.46 0.58
CA SER A 7 18.94 -4.28 0.81
C SER A 7 17.96 -3.54 1.71
N VAL A 8 16.79 -3.27 1.19
CA VAL A 8 15.72 -2.50 1.87
C VAL A 8 14.35 -3.12 1.59
N PRO A 9 13.33 -2.79 2.41
CA PRO A 9 11.97 -3.26 2.18
C PRO A 9 11.46 -2.89 0.77
N TYR A 10 10.90 -3.86 0.08
CA TYR A 10 10.38 -3.74 -1.29
C TYR A 10 8.95 -4.26 -1.38
N VAL A 11 8.12 -3.53 -2.12
CA VAL A 11 6.71 -3.87 -2.37
C VAL A 11 6.47 -4.02 -3.87
N GLU A 12 5.92 -5.17 -4.25
CA GLU A 12 5.49 -5.41 -5.63
C GLU A 12 4.06 -4.91 -5.85
N MET A 13 3.68 -4.69 -7.11
CA MET A 13 2.30 -4.34 -7.47
C MET A 13 1.31 -5.44 -7.05
N ALA A 14 1.74 -6.69 -6.99
CA ALA A 14 0.92 -7.82 -6.56
C ALA A 14 0.58 -7.77 -5.05
N ASP A 15 1.40 -7.09 -4.25
CA ASP A 15 1.21 -6.95 -2.80
C ASP A 15 0.25 -5.83 -2.43
N VAL A 16 -0.08 -4.94 -3.37
CA VAL A 16 -1.13 -3.94 -3.24
C VAL A 16 -2.45 -4.56 -3.67
N GLN A 17 -3.39 -4.65 -2.75
CA GLN A 17 -4.66 -5.32 -2.94
C GLN A 17 -5.75 -4.33 -3.39
N GLU A 18 -6.81 -4.85 -4.00
CA GLU A 18 -7.93 -4.03 -4.51
C GLU A 18 -8.87 -3.55 -3.39
N LYS A 19 -9.03 -4.35 -2.33
CA LYS A 19 -10.02 -4.10 -1.27
C LYS A 19 -9.43 -4.02 0.14
N ALA A 20 -8.15 -4.35 0.33
CA ALA A 20 -7.52 -4.29 1.64
C ALA A 20 -6.82 -2.94 1.85
N LEU A 21 -6.74 -2.53 3.12
CA LEU A 21 -6.02 -1.33 3.54
C LEU A 21 -4.52 -1.58 3.51
N SER A 22 -4.08 -2.69 4.08
CA SER A 22 -2.67 -3.00 4.32
C SER A 22 -2.05 -3.74 3.13
N LEU A 23 -0.74 -3.66 3.04
CA LEU A 23 0.07 -4.44 2.12
C LEU A 23 -0.02 -5.93 2.44
N LYS A 24 -0.07 -6.78 1.40
CA LYS A 24 -0.12 -8.23 1.56
C LYS A 24 1.21 -8.78 2.07
N ASN A 25 2.31 -8.31 1.49
CA ASN A 25 3.65 -8.77 1.81
C ASN A 25 4.68 -7.65 1.59
N ILE A 26 5.84 -7.77 2.26
CA ILE A 26 7.02 -6.96 2.04
C ILE A 26 8.21 -7.91 2.02
N ILE A 27 9.04 -7.80 1.01
CA ILE A 27 10.29 -8.57 0.90
C ILE A 27 11.48 -7.62 1.01
N PHE A 28 12.65 -8.16 1.32
CA PHE A 28 13.89 -7.39 1.26
C PHE A 28 14.55 -7.60 -0.10
N ARG A 29 14.95 -6.51 -0.75
CA ARG A 29 15.58 -6.53 -2.06
C ARG A 29 16.57 -5.38 -2.18
N ASP A 30 17.67 -5.62 -2.90
CA ASP A 30 18.66 -4.59 -3.18
C ASP A 30 18.05 -3.48 -4.03
N PHE A 31 18.19 -2.24 -3.56
CA PHE A 31 17.64 -1.09 -4.26
C PHE A 31 18.36 -0.87 -5.60
N THR A 32 17.60 -0.89 -6.66
CA THR A 32 18.04 -0.55 -8.01
C THR A 32 17.38 0.71 -8.54
N ALA A 33 16.05 0.66 -8.65
CA ALA A 33 15.18 1.75 -9.07
C ALA A 33 13.76 1.48 -8.57
N GLY A 34 12.97 2.53 -8.41
CA GLY A 34 11.56 2.41 -7.98
C GLY A 34 11.10 3.63 -7.19
N THR A 35 9.82 3.66 -6.91
CA THR A 35 9.20 4.71 -6.13
C THR A 35 9.45 4.48 -4.64
N LYS A 36 9.95 5.51 -3.94
CA LYS A 36 10.31 5.43 -2.51
C LYS A 36 9.16 5.92 -1.64
N PHE A 37 8.93 5.24 -0.52
CA PHE A 37 7.89 5.59 0.43
C PHE A 37 8.28 5.24 1.87
N ILE A 38 7.54 5.76 2.82
CA ILE A 38 7.70 5.58 4.27
C ILE A 38 6.35 5.24 4.89
N ASN A 39 6.33 4.94 6.19
CA ASN A 39 5.06 4.83 6.92
C ASN A 39 4.21 6.09 6.74
N GLU A 40 2.89 5.90 6.78
CA GLU A 40 1.85 6.92 6.57
C GLU A 40 1.70 7.43 5.12
N ASP A 41 2.51 6.94 4.19
CA ASP A 41 2.25 7.16 2.76
C ASP A 41 1.10 6.29 2.26
N THR A 42 0.38 6.78 1.27
CA THR A 42 -0.58 5.99 0.49
C THR A 42 0.01 5.66 -0.88
N LEU A 43 0.04 4.37 -1.20
CA LEU A 43 0.44 3.88 -2.51
C LEU A 43 -0.79 3.75 -3.40
N LEU A 44 -0.81 4.47 -4.50
CA LEU A 44 -1.84 4.38 -5.53
C LEU A 44 -1.24 3.79 -6.79
N ALA A 45 -1.81 2.70 -7.32
CA ALA A 45 -1.42 2.19 -8.62
C ALA A 45 -1.81 3.20 -9.71
N ARG A 46 -0.91 3.45 -10.66
CA ARG A 46 -1.11 4.44 -11.75
C ARG A 46 -1.39 3.84 -13.13
N ILE A 47 -1.33 2.52 -13.26
CA ILE A 47 -1.38 1.81 -14.54
C ILE A 47 -2.64 0.95 -14.67
N THR A 48 -3.16 0.81 -15.89
CA THR A 48 -4.17 -0.17 -16.29
C THR A 48 -3.68 -1.61 -16.06
N PRO A 49 -4.51 -2.56 -15.54
CA PRO A 49 -5.85 -2.35 -14.97
C PRO A 49 -5.81 -2.07 -13.46
N CYS A 50 -4.64 -1.88 -12.89
CA CYS A 50 -4.46 -1.80 -11.43
C CYS A 50 -5.16 -0.59 -10.79
N LEU A 51 -5.14 0.58 -11.46
CA LEU A 51 -5.86 1.76 -10.99
C LEU A 51 -7.38 1.55 -11.07
N GLU A 52 -7.85 0.99 -12.18
CA GLU A 52 -9.27 0.70 -12.42
C GLU A 52 -9.82 -0.30 -11.41
N ASN A 53 -9.02 -1.29 -11.04
CA ASN A 53 -9.34 -2.27 -10.01
C ASN A 53 -9.21 -1.71 -8.58
N GLY A 54 -8.77 -0.46 -8.41
CA GLY A 54 -8.67 0.21 -7.11
C GLY A 54 -7.50 -0.24 -6.26
N LYS A 55 -6.40 -0.73 -6.85
CA LYS A 55 -5.19 -1.09 -6.10
C LYS A 55 -4.60 0.13 -5.39
N THR A 56 -4.82 0.17 -4.08
CA THR A 56 -4.39 1.26 -3.18
C THR A 56 -4.05 0.66 -1.83
N ALA A 57 -2.95 1.08 -1.22
CA ALA A 57 -2.56 0.60 0.10
C ALA A 57 -2.08 1.75 0.99
N PHE A 58 -2.35 1.64 2.28
CA PHE A 58 -1.76 2.47 3.33
C PHE A 58 -0.50 1.78 3.85
N VAL A 59 0.58 2.52 3.99
CA VAL A 59 1.85 1.99 4.50
C VAL A 59 1.92 2.19 6.01
N ASP A 60 1.86 1.10 6.77
CA ASP A 60 1.82 1.10 8.24
C ASP A 60 2.69 -0.01 8.89
N CYS A 61 3.56 -0.61 8.12
CA CYS A 61 4.22 -1.87 8.46
C CYS A 61 5.76 -1.83 8.38
N LEU A 62 6.34 -0.66 8.14
CA LEU A 62 7.79 -0.44 8.18
C LEU A 62 8.24 -0.18 9.63
N ASN A 63 9.53 -0.41 9.93
CA ASN A 63 10.10 0.07 11.18
C ASN A 63 10.26 1.59 11.15
N ASP A 64 10.39 2.19 12.32
CA ASP A 64 10.59 3.63 12.44
C ASP A 64 11.87 4.06 11.72
N GLY A 65 11.74 5.06 10.85
CA GLY A 65 12.84 5.60 10.07
C GLY A 65 13.19 4.80 8.80
N ASP A 66 12.58 3.64 8.57
CA ASP A 66 12.78 2.86 7.35
C ASP A 66 12.21 3.60 6.13
N VAL A 67 12.94 3.49 5.03
CA VAL A 67 12.49 3.89 3.70
C VAL A 67 12.41 2.66 2.82
N ALA A 68 11.21 2.35 2.37
CA ALA A 68 10.97 1.27 1.42
C ALA A 68 10.93 1.80 -0.02
N TYR A 69 10.93 0.86 -0.97
CA TYR A 69 10.66 1.19 -2.36
C TYR A 69 9.76 0.14 -3.01
N GLY A 70 9.24 0.46 -4.17
CA GLY A 70 8.36 -0.44 -4.91
C GLY A 70 8.33 -0.12 -6.40
N SER A 71 7.36 -0.69 -7.07
CA SER A 71 7.15 -0.48 -8.51
C SER A 71 7.17 1.00 -8.88
N THR A 72 7.75 1.33 -10.03
CA THR A 72 7.65 2.66 -10.66
C THR A 72 6.22 3.02 -11.08
N GLU A 73 5.32 2.03 -11.07
CA GLU A 73 3.89 2.21 -11.35
C GLU A 73 3.08 2.57 -10.10
N PHE A 74 3.73 2.97 -8.99
CA PHE A 74 3.08 3.61 -7.86
C PHE A 74 3.20 5.13 -7.93
N ILE A 75 2.11 5.81 -7.60
CA ILE A 75 2.09 7.19 -7.14
C ILE A 75 2.06 7.15 -5.63
N VAL A 76 2.99 7.84 -4.97
CA VAL A 76 3.02 7.99 -3.52
C VAL A 76 2.31 9.29 -3.15
N MET A 77 1.21 9.16 -2.44
CA MET A 77 0.46 10.28 -1.88
C MET A 77 0.87 10.45 -0.42
N ARG A 78 1.60 11.52 -0.16
CA ARG A 78 2.13 11.83 1.18
C ARG A 78 1.40 13.02 1.78
N PRO A 79 0.91 12.91 3.03
CA PRO A 79 0.30 14.05 3.71
C PRO A 79 1.31 15.17 3.89
N LYS A 80 0.85 16.42 3.86
CA LYS A 80 1.65 17.60 4.12
C LYS A 80 0.98 18.48 5.18
N GLY A 81 1.81 19.09 6.02
CA GLY A 81 1.31 19.97 7.07
C GLY A 81 0.38 19.25 8.03
N GLN A 82 -0.83 19.73 8.17
CA GLN A 82 -1.82 19.24 9.13
C GLN A 82 -2.82 18.24 8.51
N VAL A 83 -2.56 17.76 7.30
CA VAL A 83 -3.42 16.77 6.65
C VAL A 83 -3.20 15.40 7.25
N SER A 84 -4.29 14.76 7.69
CA SER A 84 -4.24 13.39 8.23
C SER A 84 -3.81 12.38 7.15
N PRO A 85 -2.86 11.47 7.45
CA PRO A 85 -2.50 10.40 6.51
C PRO A 85 -3.67 9.48 6.18
N TYR A 86 -4.56 9.26 7.14
CA TYR A 86 -5.78 8.47 6.94
C TYR A 86 -6.76 9.14 5.98
N TRP A 87 -6.83 10.47 6.01
CA TRP A 87 -7.64 11.23 5.08
C TRP A 87 -7.11 11.10 3.64
N VAL A 88 -5.77 11.14 3.46
CA VAL A 88 -5.14 10.93 2.14
C VAL A 88 -5.48 9.54 1.60
N TYR A 89 -5.44 8.51 2.45
CA TYR A 89 -5.83 7.16 2.06
C TYR A 89 -7.32 7.09 1.67
N CYS A 90 -8.20 7.67 2.48
CA CYS A 90 -9.63 7.70 2.18
C CYS A 90 -9.92 8.43 0.85
N LEU A 91 -9.25 9.57 0.60
CA LEU A 91 -9.32 10.27 -0.68
C LEU A 91 -8.89 9.38 -1.85
N ALA A 92 -7.77 8.66 -1.71
CA ALA A 92 -7.27 7.76 -2.75
C ALA A 92 -8.21 6.58 -3.03
N ARG A 93 -9.10 6.24 -2.09
CA ARG A 93 -10.12 5.19 -2.19
C ARG A 93 -11.47 5.71 -2.65
N GLU A 94 -11.67 7.01 -2.60
CA GLU A 94 -12.91 7.67 -2.94
C GLU A 94 -13.21 7.50 -4.44
N GLU A 95 -14.48 7.23 -4.77
CA GLU A 95 -14.88 6.84 -6.12
C GLU A 95 -14.73 7.98 -7.14
N ASP A 96 -15.08 9.21 -6.75
CA ASP A 96 -14.96 10.37 -7.63
C ASP A 96 -13.50 10.68 -7.93
N PHE A 97 -12.61 10.59 -6.92
CA PHE A 97 -11.17 10.76 -7.12
C PHE A 97 -10.59 9.68 -8.04
N ARG A 98 -11.00 8.42 -7.84
CA ARG A 98 -10.56 7.32 -8.70
C ARG A 98 -11.07 7.47 -10.13
N SER A 99 -12.33 7.85 -10.31
CA SER A 99 -12.92 8.10 -11.63
C SER A 99 -12.22 9.25 -12.35
N TYR A 100 -11.88 10.31 -11.63
CA TYR A 100 -11.08 11.41 -12.15
C TYR A 100 -9.68 10.92 -12.58
N ALA A 101 -9.02 10.13 -11.74
CA ALA A 101 -7.70 9.55 -12.06
C ALA A 101 -7.76 8.67 -13.32
N ILE A 102 -8.79 7.83 -13.45
CA ILE A 102 -9.00 6.96 -14.63
C ILE A 102 -9.25 7.80 -15.88
N SER A 103 -10.11 8.82 -15.82
CA SER A 103 -10.40 9.70 -16.97
C SER A 103 -9.18 10.51 -17.43
N SER A 104 -8.21 10.70 -16.53
CA SER A 104 -6.93 11.40 -16.82
C SER A 104 -5.82 10.48 -17.30
N MET A 105 -6.10 9.19 -17.52
CA MET A 105 -5.10 8.24 -18.01
C MET A 105 -4.77 8.48 -19.48
N ILE A 106 -3.48 8.40 -19.82
CA ILE A 106 -2.97 8.52 -21.19
C ILE A 106 -2.10 7.32 -21.55
N GLY A 107 -2.04 7.00 -22.84
CA GLY A 107 -1.25 5.89 -23.37
C GLY A 107 -2.05 4.98 -24.29
N SER A 108 -1.39 3.93 -24.81
CA SER A 108 -2.05 2.94 -25.66
C SER A 108 -2.98 2.03 -24.85
N SER A 109 -3.99 1.45 -25.51
CA SER A 109 -4.92 0.51 -24.89
C SER A 109 -4.17 -0.59 -24.10
N GLY A 110 -4.62 -0.86 -22.88
CA GLY A 110 -4.03 -1.85 -21.98
C GLY A 110 -2.71 -1.43 -21.28
N ARG A 111 -2.17 -0.22 -21.61
CA ARG A 111 -0.96 0.32 -20.98
C ARG A 111 -1.08 1.80 -20.62
N GLN A 112 -2.28 2.23 -20.33
CA GLN A 112 -2.55 3.60 -19.92
C GLN A 112 -2.02 3.87 -18.51
N ARG A 113 -1.62 5.12 -18.26
CA ARG A 113 -1.10 5.59 -16.96
C ARG A 113 -1.64 6.98 -16.66
N VAL A 114 -1.95 7.21 -15.40
CA VAL A 114 -2.18 8.56 -14.90
C VAL A 114 -0.85 9.17 -14.45
N HIS A 115 -0.63 10.43 -14.77
CA HIS A 115 0.49 11.21 -14.26
C HIS A 115 0.11 11.91 -12.96
N SER A 116 1.05 11.95 -12.00
CA SER A 116 0.85 12.61 -10.71
C SER A 116 0.44 14.07 -10.80
N ASP A 117 0.83 14.76 -11.89
CA ASP A 117 0.51 16.18 -12.07
C ASP A 117 -0.98 16.38 -12.32
N TYR A 118 -1.63 15.48 -13.07
CA TYR A 118 -3.10 15.53 -13.21
C TYR A 118 -3.82 15.34 -11.88
N LEU A 119 -3.32 14.45 -11.01
CA LEU A 119 -3.93 14.25 -9.69
C LEU A 119 -3.83 15.49 -8.78
N LYS A 120 -2.81 16.33 -8.99
CA LYS A 120 -2.67 17.59 -8.25
C LYS A 120 -3.71 18.66 -8.65
N GLU A 121 -4.33 18.49 -9.80
CA GLU A 121 -5.37 19.40 -10.32
C GLU A 121 -6.76 19.03 -9.78
N TYR A 122 -6.90 17.85 -9.14
CA TYR A 122 -8.16 17.45 -8.53
C TYR A 122 -8.54 18.39 -7.40
N LYS A 123 -9.70 19.02 -7.54
CA LYS A 123 -10.18 20.04 -6.59
C LYS A 123 -10.90 19.36 -5.43
N ILE A 124 -10.39 19.55 -4.24
CA ILE A 124 -11.01 19.18 -2.99
C ILE A 124 -11.45 20.43 -2.25
N LYS A 125 -12.55 20.32 -1.49
CA LYS A 125 -12.96 21.41 -0.59
C LYS A 125 -11.91 21.55 0.50
N GLU A 126 -11.54 22.79 0.80
CA GLU A 126 -10.69 23.08 1.95
C GLU A 126 -11.32 22.52 3.23
N VAL A 127 -10.54 21.78 3.97
CA VAL A 127 -10.99 21.19 5.24
C VAL A 127 -10.34 21.99 6.37
N ASP A 128 -11.17 22.53 7.23
CA ASP A 128 -10.76 23.21 8.46
C ASP A 128 -9.93 22.26 9.34
N PHE A 129 -8.89 22.82 9.96
CA PHE A 129 -7.96 22.08 10.82
C PHE A 129 -8.67 21.33 11.95
N ILE A 130 -9.65 21.95 12.61
CA ILE A 130 -10.40 21.31 13.72
C ILE A 130 -11.13 20.07 13.22
N LYS A 131 -11.74 20.15 12.05
CA LYS A 131 -12.40 19.00 11.42
C LYS A 131 -11.42 17.91 11.00
N MET A 132 -10.26 18.29 10.49
CA MET A 132 -9.20 17.35 10.12
C MET A 132 -8.65 16.63 11.35
N LEU A 133 -8.44 17.35 12.46
CA LEU A 133 -8.01 16.76 13.72
C LEU A 133 -9.06 15.81 14.31
N ALA A 134 -10.34 16.23 14.30
CA ALA A 134 -11.44 15.38 14.76
C ALA A 134 -11.55 14.10 13.90
N PHE A 135 -11.43 14.23 12.58
CA PHE A 135 -11.37 13.08 11.68
C PHE A 135 -10.20 12.15 12.03
N HIS A 136 -8.98 12.69 12.16
CA HIS A 136 -7.79 11.92 12.51
C HIS A 136 -8.00 11.13 13.81
N THR A 137 -8.45 11.80 14.86
CA THR A 137 -8.66 11.19 16.19
C THR A 137 -9.70 10.06 16.16
N ASN A 138 -10.79 10.24 15.41
CA ASN A 138 -11.85 9.24 15.32
C ASN A 138 -11.46 8.03 14.44
N VAL A 139 -10.63 8.23 13.43
CA VAL A 139 -10.27 7.20 12.45
C VAL A 139 -9.02 6.41 12.85
N LEU A 140 -8.09 7.02 13.58
CA LEU A 140 -6.87 6.38 14.07
C LEU A 140 -7.11 5.00 14.71
N PRO A 141 -8.05 4.81 15.68
CA PRO A 141 -8.26 3.49 16.30
C PRO A 141 -8.72 2.43 15.31
N LEU A 142 -9.44 2.83 14.27
CA LEU A 142 -9.90 1.91 13.22
C LEU A 142 -8.72 1.40 12.38
N PHE A 143 -7.84 2.29 11.96
CA PHE A 143 -6.63 1.92 11.22
C PHE A 143 -5.70 1.06 12.06
N GLU A 144 -5.49 1.38 13.33
CA GLU A 144 -4.70 0.56 14.26
C GLU A 144 -5.32 -0.84 14.44
N SER A 145 -6.62 -0.93 14.57
CA SER A 145 -7.32 -2.21 14.67
C SER A 145 -7.12 -3.06 13.41
N VAL A 146 -7.21 -2.47 12.22
CA VAL A 146 -6.95 -3.16 10.95
C VAL A 146 -5.50 -3.63 10.89
N ARG A 147 -4.53 -2.78 11.26
CA ARG A 147 -3.11 -3.11 11.30
C ARG A 147 -2.83 -4.33 12.20
N LEU A 148 -3.36 -4.32 13.43
CA LEU A 148 -3.19 -5.42 14.38
C LEU A 148 -3.79 -6.72 13.86
N LYS A 149 -5.02 -6.69 13.33
CA LYS A 149 -5.68 -7.85 12.74
C LYS A 149 -4.97 -8.38 11.50
N THR A 150 -4.40 -7.50 10.69
CA THR A 150 -3.60 -7.89 9.53
C THR A 150 -2.36 -8.66 9.97
N LYS A 151 -1.65 -8.17 11.00
CA LYS A 151 -0.47 -8.84 11.57
C LYS A 151 -0.84 -10.19 12.19
N GLU A 152 -1.95 -10.26 12.91
CA GLU A 152 -2.47 -11.51 13.47
C GLU A 152 -2.77 -12.53 12.36
N ASN A 153 -3.49 -12.13 11.31
CA ASN A 153 -3.78 -12.99 10.17
C ASN A 153 -2.51 -13.49 9.47
N GLN A 154 -1.50 -12.64 9.30
CA GLN A 154 -0.21 -13.06 8.73
C GLN A 154 0.49 -14.10 9.60
N ASN A 155 0.45 -13.96 10.94
CA ASN A 155 1.00 -14.94 11.86
C ASN A 155 0.24 -16.27 11.83
N LEU A 156 -1.10 -16.22 11.79
CA LEU A 156 -1.94 -17.41 11.65
C LEU A 156 -1.68 -18.16 10.33
N LEU A 157 -1.48 -17.45 9.24
CA LEU A 157 -1.11 -18.05 7.95
C LEU A 157 0.27 -18.72 8.00
N LYS A 158 1.26 -18.11 8.67
CA LYS A 158 2.57 -18.72 8.90
C LYS A 158 2.46 -19.99 9.76
N MET A 159 1.70 -19.93 10.85
CA MET A 159 1.45 -21.09 11.71
C MET A 159 0.78 -22.23 10.94
N LYS A 160 -0.26 -21.92 10.17
CA LYS A 160 -0.93 -22.89 9.29
C LYS A 160 0.06 -23.55 8.33
N SER A 161 0.91 -22.78 7.66
CA SER A 161 1.92 -23.30 6.73
C SER A 161 2.91 -24.23 7.45
N LEU A 162 3.38 -23.87 8.65
CA LEU A 162 4.30 -24.69 9.44
C LEU A 162 3.66 -26.00 9.91
N ILE A 163 2.40 -25.97 10.33
CA ILE A 163 1.67 -27.19 10.73
C ILE A 163 1.48 -28.11 9.53
N LEU A 164 1.04 -27.58 8.40
CA LEU A 164 0.83 -28.37 7.18
C LEU A 164 2.15 -29.00 6.71
N SER A 165 3.27 -28.27 6.74
CA SER A 165 4.56 -28.83 6.35
C SER A 165 5.02 -29.97 7.26
N ARG A 166 4.74 -29.86 8.57
CA ARG A 166 5.04 -30.96 9.52
C ARG A 166 4.13 -32.17 9.33
N MET A 167 2.86 -31.95 8.98
CA MET A 167 1.91 -33.06 8.71
C MET A 167 2.21 -33.80 7.41
N THR A 168 2.78 -33.10 6.41
CA THR A 168 3.12 -33.71 5.12
C THR A 168 4.52 -34.36 5.11
N ASN A 169 5.40 -33.97 6.03
CA ASN A 169 6.73 -34.56 6.22
C ASN A 169 6.71 -35.70 7.29
N ILE A 170 5.60 -36.42 7.42
CA ILE A 170 5.60 -37.66 8.20
C ILE A 170 6.38 -38.68 7.37
N ASP A 171 7.59 -39.01 7.82
CA ASP A 171 8.34 -40.17 7.34
C ASP A 171 7.46 -41.41 7.52
N ILE A 172 6.93 -41.92 6.42
CA ILE A 172 6.33 -43.26 6.43
C ILE A 172 7.48 -44.20 6.65
N PRO A 173 7.55 -44.96 7.80
CA PRO A 173 8.58 -45.96 7.98
C PRO A 173 8.44 -46.94 6.82
N VAL A 174 9.48 -47.07 6.01
CA VAL A 174 9.53 -48.12 5.00
C VAL A 174 9.58 -49.42 5.78
N ALA A 175 8.47 -50.15 5.81
CA ALA A 175 8.43 -51.53 6.36
C ALA A 175 9.39 -52.37 5.51
N ILE A 176 10.46 -52.87 6.13
CA ILE A 176 11.40 -53.83 5.61
C ILE A 176 10.76 -55.20 5.66
#